data_ff4a2eb5423fd7233ac102a1f4644de9
#
_entry.id   ff4a2eb5423fd7233ac102a1f4644de9
#
_cell.length_a   1.000
_cell.length_b   1.000
_cell.length_c   1.000
_cell.angle_alpha   90.00
_cell.angle_beta   90.00
_cell.angle_gamma   90.00
#
_symmetry.space_group_name_H-M   'P 1'
#
loop_
_entity.id
_entity.type
_entity.pdbx_description
1 polymer ?
#
loop_
_entity_poly.entity_id
_entity_poly.type
_entity_poly.pdbx_seq_one_letter_code
_entity_poly.pdbx_strand_id
1 'polypeptide(L)'
;MKHLNFILAGLFFLCGFCCRAQVLPLEENVVLNTKEGQIKGKLLLPGGMKTCPVVLIIAGSGPTDMDGNSAIGNLRNNSLKFLAEGLAANGIASLRFDKRGIGTSASAGKEEAKLRFEDYVNDVTGWIDYLSKEKRFTTITVAGHSEGALIGMLACQNRPKVKGYISIAGAGRPAYEIIEAQDRKSVV
;
A
#
# COMPACT_ATOMS: atom_id res chain seq x y z
N MET A 1 -13.54 -65.46 -47.12
CA MET A 1 -13.74 -64.90 -45.78
C MET A 1 -12.59 -63.95 -45.50
N LYS A 2 -12.83 -62.66 -45.60
CA LYS A 2 -11.81 -61.58 -45.46
C LYS A 2 -11.90 -61.02 -44.04
N HIS A 3 -10.84 -61.16 -43.24
CA HIS A 3 -10.73 -60.58 -41.89
C HIS A 3 -10.34 -59.12 -42.03
N LEU A 4 -11.21 -58.21 -41.61
CA LEU A 4 -11.00 -56.77 -41.54
C LEU A 4 -10.40 -56.42 -40.16
N ASN A 5 -9.10 -56.10 -40.12
CA ASN A 5 -8.43 -55.65 -38.90
C ASN A 5 -8.71 -54.15 -38.71
N PHE A 6 -9.50 -53.79 -37.72
CA PHE A 6 -9.63 -52.39 -37.23
C PHE A 6 -8.45 -52.05 -36.34
N ILE A 7 -7.55 -51.20 -36.81
CA ILE A 7 -6.53 -50.54 -36.01
C ILE A 7 -7.18 -49.31 -35.37
N LEU A 8 -7.43 -49.41 -34.04
CA LEU A 8 -7.93 -48.28 -33.24
C LEU A 8 -6.74 -47.38 -32.85
N ALA A 9 -6.51 -46.30 -33.59
CA ALA A 9 -5.51 -45.30 -33.24
C ALA A 9 -6.04 -44.41 -32.10
N GLY A 10 -5.63 -44.71 -30.87
CA GLY A 10 -5.92 -43.86 -29.71
C GLY A 10 -5.12 -42.57 -29.78
N LEU A 11 -5.77 -41.47 -30.07
CA LEU A 11 -5.20 -40.13 -30.01
C LEU A 11 -5.11 -39.70 -28.53
N PHE A 12 -3.94 -39.87 -27.90
CA PHE A 12 -3.66 -39.32 -26.58
C PHE A 12 -3.48 -37.82 -26.73
N PHE A 13 -4.52 -37.07 -26.39
CA PHE A 13 -4.46 -35.62 -26.23
C PHE A 13 -3.73 -35.35 -24.90
N LEU A 14 -2.42 -35.22 -24.94
CA LEU A 14 -1.64 -34.67 -23.81
C LEU A 14 -2.01 -33.20 -23.67
N CYS A 15 -3.03 -32.93 -22.84
CA CYS A 15 -3.32 -31.60 -22.35
C CYS A 15 -2.17 -31.23 -21.40
N GLY A 16 -1.12 -30.60 -21.94
CA GLY A 16 -0.01 -30.07 -21.15
C GLY A 16 -0.55 -29.00 -20.20
N PHE A 17 -0.89 -29.38 -18.99
CA PHE A 17 -1.06 -28.44 -17.88
C PHE A 17 0.29 -27.76 -17.69
N CYS A 18 0.45 -26.58 -18.30
CA CYS A 18 1.56 -25.68 -18.05
C CYS A 18 1.39 -25.18 -16.61
N CYS A 19 1.87 -25.95 -15.63
CA CYS A 19 1.93 -25.54 -14.25
C CYS A 19 2.94 -24.39 -14.17
N ARG A 20 2.47 -23.15 -14.37
CA ARG A 20 3.27 -21.95 -14.12
C ARG A 20 3.54 -21.95 -12.61
N ALA A 21 4.77 -22.23 -12.22
CA ALA A 21 5.19 -22.04 -10.83
C ALA A 21 4.86 -20.59 -10.45
N GLN A 22 3.94 -20.41 -9.52
CA GLN A 22 3.56 -19.10 -9.02
C GLN A 22 4.71 -18.57 -8.17
N VAL A 23 5.45 -17.59 -8.70
CA VAL A 23 6.50 -16.93 -7.93
C VAL A 23 5.82 -16.10 -6.84
N LEU A 24 6.16 -16.40 -5.59
CA LEU A 24 5.58 -15.70 -4.45
C LEU A 24 6.01 -14.23 -4.42
N PRO A 25 5.15 -13.33 -3.90
CA PRO A 25 5.53 -11.94 -3.63
C PRO A 25 6.71 -11.88 -2.66
N LEU A 26 7.57 -10.88 -2.83
CA LEU A 26 8.72 -10.61 -1.98
C LEU A 26 8.47 -9.36 -1.15
N GLU A 27 8.55 -9.45 0.18
CA GLU A 27 8.47 -8.32 1.08
C GLU A 27 9.85 -7.86 1.53
N GLU A 28 10.16 -6.59 1.32
CA GLU A 28 11.43 -5.93 1.70
C GLU A 28 11.15 -4.90 2.80
N ASN A 29 12.00 -4.85 3.83
CA ASN A 29 11.98 -3.76 4.80
C ASN A 29 12.70 -2.54 4.19
N VAL A 30 12.06 -1.38 4.28
CA VAL A 30 12.58 -0.12 3.75
C VAL A 30 12.58 0.96 4.82
N VAL A 31 13.49 1.93 4.70
CA VAL A 31 13.68 2.98 5.68
C VAL A 31 13.79 4.34 4.99
N LEU A 32 13.02 5.30 5.45
CA LEU A 32 13.16 6.71 5.13
C LEU A 32 13.86 7.41 6.30
N ASN A 33 15.05 7.96 6.05
CA ASN A 33 15.77 8.75 7.06
C ASN A 33 15.23 10.19 7.06
N THR A 34 14.82 10.65 8.23
CA THR A 34 14.40 12.04 8.49
C THR A 34 15.34 12.70 9.49
N LYS A 35 15.16 14.00 9.72
CA LYS A 35 15.97 14.72 10.73
C LYS A 35 15.70 14.22 12.16
N GLU A 36 14.48 13.79 12.42
CA GLU A 36 14.02 13.34 13.73
C GLU A 36 14.29 11.86 13.99
N GLY A 37 14.48 11.06 12.95
CA GLY A 37 14.71 9.61 13.06
C GLY A 37 14.33 8.84 11.82
N GLN A 38 14.11 7.55 11.97
CA GLN A 38 13.83 6.64 10.87
C GLN A 38 12.34 6.31 10.80
N ILE A 39 11.75 6.51 9.63
CA ILE A 39 10.41 6.02 9.30
C ILE A 39 10.58 4.70 8.56
N LYS A 40 9.99 3.65 9.10
CA LYS A 40 10.12 2.29 8.59
C LYS A 40 8.87 1.85 7.83
N GLY A 41 9.08 1.11 6.78
CA GLY A 41 8.02 0.60 5.93
C GLY A 41 8.34 -0.76 5.34
N LYS A 42 7.38 -1.29 4.62
CA LYS A 42 7.46 -2.55 3.89
C LYS A 42 7.09 -2.33 2.44
N LEU A 43 7.96 -2.78 1.58
CA LEU A 43 7.76 -2.80 0.14
C LEU A 43 7.42 -4.23 -0.26
N LEU A 44 6.19 -4.45 -0.75
CA LEU A 44 5.75 -5.75 -1.25
C LEU A 44 5.81 -5.74 -2.77
N LEU A 45 6.63 -6.64 -3.32
CA LEU A 45 6.86 -6.78 -4.75
C LEU A 45 6.07 -7.98 -5.30
N PRO A 46 5.41 -7.85 -6.45
CA PRO A 46 4.78 -8.99 -7.11
C PRO A 46 5.82 -10.01 -7.55
N GLY A 47 5.50 -11.30 -7.43
CA GLY A 47 6.42 -12.36 -7.81
C GLY A 47 6.76 -12.38 -9.30
N GLY A 48 8.04 -12.59 -9.62
CA GLY A 48 8.53 -12.82 -10.99
C GLY A 48 8.56 -11.59 -11.91
N MET A 49 8.24 -10.38 -11.42
CA MET A 49 8.27 -9.15 -12.22
C MET A 49 9.55 -8.35 -11.99
N LYS A 50 10.22 -7.96 -13.07
CA LYS A 50 11.41 -7.07 -13.02
C LYS A 50 11.02 -5.61 -12.84
N THR A 51 9.91 -5.20 -13.46
CA THR A 51 9.37 -3.84 -13.36
C THR A 51 7.84 -3.91 -13.24
N CYS A 52 7.27 -3.03 -12.42
CA CYS A 52 5.83 -2.99 -12.17
C CYS A 52 5.40 -1.57 -11.73
N PRO A 53 4.11 -1.24 -11.78
CA PRO A 53 3.58 -0.06 -11.08
C PRO A 53 3.68 -0.25 -9.57
N VAL A 54 3.73 0.86 -8.82
CA VAL A 54 3.75 0.84 -7.35
C VAL A 54 2.69 1.75 -6.76
N VAL A 55 2.07 1.31 -5.66
CA VAL A 55 1.12 2.08 -4.85
C VAL A 55 1.76 2.41 -3.50
N LEU A 56 1.87 3.70 -3.17
CA LEU A 56 2.20 4.17 -1.83
C LEU A 56 0.91 4.22 -1.00
N ILE A 57 0.82 3.42 0.06
CA ILE A 57 -0.36 3.30 0.91
C ILE A 57 -0.14 4.10 2.20
N ILE A 58 -1.08 5.00 2.52
CA ILE A 58 -1.00 5.91 3.67
C ILE A 58 -2.14 5.57 4.63
N ALA A 59 -1.80 5.23 5.87
CA ALA A 59 -2.76 4.93 6.93
C ALA A 59 -3.57 6.17 7.37
N GLY A 60 -4.74 5.93 7.94
CA GLY A 60 -5.60 6.96 8.53
C GLY A 60 -5.04 7.57 9.82
N SER A 61 -5.86 8.37 10.50
CA SER A 61 -5.53 9.06 11.75
C SER A 61 -5.24 8.10 12.93
N GLY A 62 -4.71 8.67 14.01
CA GLY A 62 -4.41 7.94 15.24
C GLY A 62 -3.23 6.98 15.12
N PRO A 63 -3.03 6.10 16.14
CA PRO A 63 -1.91 5.16 16.19
C PRO A 63 -2.18 3.92 15.33
N THR A 64 -2.42 4.14 14.05
CA THR A 64 -2.65 3.10 13.05
C THR A 64 -1.31 2.72 12.41
N ASP A 65 -0.95 1.43 12.50
CA ASP A 65 0.28 0.88 11.94
C ASP A 65 0.20 0.69 10.42
N MET A 66 1.32 0.32 9.81
CA MET A 66 1.42 0.10 8.36
C MET A 66 0.53 -1.03 7.83
N ASP A 67 0.10 -1.94 8.69
CA ASP A 67 -0.77 -3.06 8.32
C ASP A 67 -2.27 -2.70 8.47
N GLY A 68 -2.58 -1.52 9.04
CA GLY A 68 -3.94 -1.03 9.26
C GLY A 68 -4.51 -1.39 10.63
N ASN A 69 -3.68 -1.85 11.56
CA ASN A 69 -4.09 -2.15 12.92
C ASN A 69 -3.97 -0.90 13.81
N SER A 70 -4.80 -0.81 14.84
CA SER A 70 -4.77 0.31 15.78
C SER A 70 -4.64 -0.19 17.22
N ALA A 71 -3.77 0.48 17.99
CA ALA A 71 -3.65 0.25 19.42
C ALA A 71 -4.91 0.68 20.18
N ILE A 72 -5.63 1.69 19.66
CA ILE A 72 -6.92 2.11 20.21
C ILE A 72 -7.98 1.05 19.87
N GLY A 73 -8.66 0.53 20.90
CA GLY A 73 -9.69 -0.50 20.74
C GLY A 73 -9.15 -1.88 20.35
N ASN A 74 -7.83 -2.10 20.40
CA ASN A 74 -7.17 -3.36 20.01
C ASN A 74 -7.63 -3.89 18.64
N LEU A 75 -7.83 -2.98 17.68
CA LEU A 75 -8.29 -3.30 16.34
C LEU A 75 -7.16 -3.96 15.53
N ARG A 76 -7.38 -5.22 15.12
CA ARG A 76 -6.43 -6.00 14.31
C ARG A 76 -7.13 -6.56 13.08
N ASN A 77 -7.30 -5.71 12.06
CA ASN A 77 -7.98 -6.09 10.82
C ASN A 77 -7.04 -6.29 9.63
N ASN A 78 -5.77 -5.89 9.74
CA ASN A 78 -4.76 -5.97 8.67
C ASN A 78 -5.22 -5.41 7.32
N SER A 79 -6.12 -4.42 7.34
CA SER A 79 -6.79 -3.93 6.11
C SER A 79 -5.81 -3.42 5.05
N LEU A 80 -4.75 -2.70 5.46
CA LEU A 80 -3.76 -2.18 4.53
C LEU A 80 -2.79 -3.27 4.05
N LYS A 81 -2.52 -4.27 4.89
CA LYS A 81 -1.75 -5.45 4.50
C LYS A 81 -2.51 -6.27 3.46
N PHE A 82 -3.80 -6.55 3.66
CA PHE A 82 -4.63 -7.25 2.68
C PHE A 82 -4.74 -6.48 1.35
N LEU A 83 -4.83 -5.15 1.41
CA LEU A 83 -4.77 -4.33 0.21
C LEU A 83 -3.45 -4.53 -0.54
N ALA A 84 -2.32 -4.50 0.18
CA ALA A 84 -0.99 -4.71 -0.40
C ALA A 84 -0.85 -6.11 -1.04
N GLU A 85 -1.33 -7.15 -0.36
CA GLU A 85 -1.34 -8.53 -0.87
C GLU A 85 -2.20 -8.67 -2.13
N GLY A 86 -3.38 -8.05 -2.14
CA GLY A 86 -4.26 -7.99 -3.31
C GLY A 86 -3.63 -7.28 -4.50
N LEU A 87 -2.91 -6.17 -4.27
CA LEU A 87 -2.15 -5.48 -5.31
C LEU A 87 -1.04 -6.37 -5.87
N ALA A 88 -0.26 -7.03 -5.01
CA ALA A 88 0.82 -7.91 -5.42
C ALA A 88 0.32 -9.11 -6.26
N ALA A 89 -0.83 -9.68 -5.89
CA ALA A 89 -1.47 -10.74 -6.66
C ALA A 89 -1.89 -10.29 -8.08
N ASN A 90 -2.06 -8.99 -8.29
CA ASN A 90 -2.39 -8.37 -9.57
C ASN A 90 -1.19 -7.68 -10.26
N GLY A 91 0.03 -8.00 -9.87
CA GLY A 91 1.23 -7.50 -10.54
C GLY A 91 1.60 -6.05 -10.17
N ILE A 92 1.09 -5.52 -9.06
CA ILE A 92 1.31 -4.15 -8.60
C ILE A 92 2.08 -4.20 -7.28
N ALA A 93 3.24 -3.54 -7.22
CA ALA A 93 3.96 -3.37 -5.97
C ALA A 93 3.25 -2.39 -5.03
N SER A 94 3.53 -2.48 -3.74
CA SER A 94 3.04 -1.49 -2.78
C SER A 94 4.08 -1.20 -1.71
N LEU A 95 4.10 0.06 -1.25
CA LEU A 95 4.85 0.49 -0.08
C LEU A 95 3.85 0.97 0.97
N ARG A 96 3.92 0.39 2.18
CA ARG A 96 3.20 0.81 3.37
C ARG A 96 4.19 1.09 4.49
N PHE A 97 3.90 2.03 5.37
CA PHE A 97 4.84 2.47 6.40
C PHE A 97 4.13 2.87 7.68
N ASP A 98 4.82 2.73 8.81
CA ASP A 98 4.36 3.29 10.07
C ASP A 98 4.60 4.80 10.06
N LYS A 99 3.56 5.58 10.35
CA LYS A 99 3.71 7.04 10.48
C LYS A 99 4.71 7.36 11.60
N ARG A 100 5.32 8.55 11.55
CA ARG A 100 6.24 9.01 12.60
C ARG A 100 5.61 8.86 13.99
N GLY A 101 6.39 8.36 14.94
CA GLY A 101 5.95 8.11 16.31
C GLY A 101 5.11 6.84 16.51
N ILE A 102 4.76 6.09 15.43
CA ILE A 102 3.91 4.91 15.48
C ILE A 102 4.74 3.64 15.22
N GLY A 103 4.38 2.56 15.90
CA GLY A 103 4.91 1.23 15.65
C GLY A 103 6.43 1.19 15.56
N THR A 104 6.95 0.68 14.45
CA THR A 104 8.40 0.57 14.21
C THR A 104 9.08 1.90 13.92
N SER A 105 8.32 2.97 13.67
CA SER A 105 8.78 4.35 13.44
C SER A 105 8.74 5.23 14.71
N ALA A 106 8.65 4.62 15.89
CA ALA A 106 8.57 5.34 17.17
C ALA A 106 9.72 6.34 17.37
N SER A 107 10.95 5.99 16.91
CA SER A 107 12.13 6.86 17.03
C SER A 107 12.06 8.16 16.21
N ALA A 108 11.17 8.23 15.21
CA ALA A 108 10.94 9.44 14.40
C ALA A 108 9.85 10.35 14.99
N GLY A 109 9.28 9.98 16.16
CA GLY A 109 8.26 10.76 16.85
C GLY A 109 8.78 12.13 17.28
N LYS A 110 7.88 13.11 17.26
CA LYS A 110 8.08 14.44 17.88
C LYS A 110 7.23 14.54 19.14
N GLU A 111 7.61 15.46 20.02
CA GLU A 111 6.69 15.90 21.07
C GLU A 111 5.38 16.36 20.42
N GLU A 112 4.24 15.95 20.96
CA GLU A 112 2.91 16.22 20.38
C GLU A 112 2.68 17.71 20.12
N ALA A 113 3.12 18.58 21.04
CA ALA A 113 3.04 20.04 20.89
C ALA A 113 3.82 20.61 19.69
N LYS A 114 4.81 19.86 19.19
CA LYS A 114 5.66 20.25 18.05
C LYS A 114 5.28 19.55 16.75
N LEU A 115 4.44 18.52 16.82
CA LEU A 115 3.99 17.79 15.65
C LEU A 115 3.03 18.67 14.82
N ARG A 116 3.26 18.72 13.53
CA ARG A 116 2.43 19.45 12.58
C ARG A 116 1.92 18.53 11.48
N PHE A 117 0.81 18.86 10.89
CA PHE A 117 0.23 18.11 9.78
C PHE A 117 1.20 18.04 8.59
N GLU A 118 1.95 19.10 8.35
CA GLU A 118 2.98 19.18 7.31
C GLU A 118 4.12 18.19 7.50
N ASP A 119 4.38 17.72 8.74
CA ASP A 119 5.38 16.71 8.99
C ASP A 119 4.99 15.39 8.31
N TYR A 120 3.71 15.02 8.36
CA TYR A 120 3.20 13.83 7.68
C TYR A 120 3.22 14.00 6.15
N VAL A 121 2.88 15.19 5.64
CA VAL A 121 2.97 15.49 4.21
C VAL A 121 4.41 15.38 3.72
N ASN A 122 5.37 15.88 4.49
CA ASN A 122 6.80 15.80 4.17
C ASN A 122 7.31 14.35 4.17
N ASP A 123 6.83 13.50 5.09
CA ASP A 123 7.19 12.08 5.11
C ASP A 123 6.69 11.35 3.87
N VAL A 124 5.44 11.59 3.49
CA VAL A 124 4.86 11.00 2.27
C VAL A 124 5.59 11.51 1.03
N THR A 125 5.95 12.79 1.00
CA THR A 125 6.80 13.36 -0.05
C THR A 125 8.15 12.65 -0.14
N GLY A 126 8.79 12.39 1.00
CA GLY A 126 10.03 11.63 1.08
C GLY A 126 9.88 10.21 0.52
N TRP A 127 8.79 9.53 0.83
CA TRP A 127 8.49 8.21 0.27
C TRP A 127 8.22 8.25 -1.25
N ILE A 128 7.54 9.27 -1.76
CA ILE A 128 7.38 9.49 -3.21
C ILE A 128 8.75 9.68 -3.86
N ASP A 129 9.64 10.48 -3.26
CA ASP A 129 10.98 10.71 -3.76
C ASP A 129 11.84 9.43 -3.70
N TYR A 130 11.68 8.60 -2.65
CA TYR A 130 12.30 7.28 -2.55
C TYR A 130 11.87 6.38 -3.70
N LEU A 131 10.57 6.18 -3.89
CA LEU A 131 10.02 5.36 -4.97
C LEU A 131 10.40 5.89 -6.35
N SER A 132 10.53 7.20 -6.49
CA SER A 132 10.90 7.86 -7.75
C SER A 132 12.32 7.53 -8.22
N LYS A 133 13.22 7.13 -7.33
CA LYS A 133 14.60 6.74 -7.61
C LYS A 133 14.72 5.26 -7.95
N GLU A 134 13.73 4.45 -7.56
CA GLU A 134 13.71 3.02 -7.81
C GLU A 134 13.39 2.70 -9.28
N LYS A 135 14.35 2.08 -9.98
CA LYS A 135 14.20 1.73 -11.41
C LYS A 135 13.19 0.59 -11.63
N ARG A 136 12.81 -0.12 -10.57
CA ARG A 136 11.82 -1.21 -10.63
C ARG A 136 10.39 -0.68 -10.87
N PHE A 137 10.13 0.61 -10.62
CA PHE A 137 8.78 1.15 -10.71
C PHE A 137 8.53 1.96 -11.96
N THR A 138 7.51 1.58 -12.72
CA THR A 138 7.11 2.25 -13.97
C THR A 138 6.27 3.50 -13.70
N THR A 139 5.39 3.43 -12.72
CA THR A 139 4.51 4.53 -12.29
C THR A 139 4.27 4.47 -10.80
N ILE A 140 4.00 5.62 -10.19
CA ILE A 140 3.63 5.74 -8.78
C ILE A 140 2.18 6.19 -8.69
N THR A 141 1.39 5.47 -7.90
CA THR A 141 0.06 5.88 -7.45
C THR A 141 0.10 6.07 -5.94
N VAL A 142 -0.55 7.10 -5.41
CA VAL A 142 -0.69 7.33 -3.97
C VAL A 142 -2.11 6.99 -3.55
N ALA A 143 -2.26 6.11 -2.57
CA ALA A 143 -3.54 5.71 -1.99
C ALA A 143 -3.57 6.05 -0.50
N GLY A 144 -4.47 6.94 -0.10
CA GLY A 144 -4.60 7.35 1.29
C GLY A 144 -5.95 6.97 1.87
N HIS A 145 -5.95 6.46 3.10
CA HIS A 145 -7.15 6.15 3.86
C HIS A 145 -7.47 7.27 4.87
N SER A 146 -8.70 7.77 4.89
CA SER A 146 -9.17 8.78 5.85
C SER A 146 -8.26 10.03 5.88
N GLU A 147 -7.62 10.38 7.00
CA GLU A 147 -6.61 11.44 7.10
C GLU A 147 -5.46 11.24 6.09
N GLY A 148 -5.04 9.99 5.87
CA GLY A 148 -4.00 9.66 4.88
C GLY A 148 -4.37 10.05 3.46
N ALA A 149 -5.67 10.16 3.14
CA ALA A 149 -6.13 10.70 1.87
C ALA A 149 -5.78 12.19 1.74
N LEU A 150 -6.04 13.01 2.76
CA LEU A 150 -5.68 14.42 2.72
C LEU A 150 -4.16 14.62 2.64
N ILE A 151 -3.40 13.86 3.45
CA ILE A 151 -1.93 13.87 3.41
C ILE A 151 -1.42 13.53 2.01
N GLY A 152 -1.93 12.44 1.43
CA GLY A 152 -1.54 11.98 0.10
C GLY A 152 -1.88 12.99 -1.00
N MET A 153 -3.05 13.61 -0.94
CA MET A 153 -3.47 14.66 -1.89
C MET A 153 -2.49 15.82 -1.91
N LEU A 154 -2.07 16.30 -0.73
CA LEU A 154 -1.12 17.42 -0.63
C LEU A 154 0.29 16.99 -1.08
N ALA A 155 0.74 15.80 -0.71
CA ALA A 155 2.05 15.29 -1.08
C ALA A 155 2.21 15.02 -2.59
N CYS A 156 1.11 14.79 -3.31
CA CYS A 156 1.12 14.57 -4.76
C CYS A 156 1.34 15.87 -5.57
N GLN A 157 1.15 17.03 -4.96
CA GLN A 157 1.26 18.31 -5.68
C GLN A 157 2.68 18.49 -6.25
N ASN A 158 2.75 18.91 -7.54
CA ASN A 158 4.02 19.14 -8.24
C ASN A 158 4.96 17.90 -8.31
N ARG A 159 4.40 16.68 -8.34
CA ARG A 159 5.13 15.41 -8.42
C ARG A 159 4.87 14.70 -9.75
N PRO A 160 5.60 14.99 -10.83
CA PRO A 160 5.30 14.50 -12.19
C PRO A 160 5.39 12.98 -12.33
N LYS A 161 6.11 12.29 -11.42
CA LYS A 161 6.19 10.82 -11.39
C LYS A 161 4.96 10.15 -10.76
N VAL A 162 4.16 10.87 -10.00
CA VAL A 162 2.87 10.39 -9.50
C VAL A 162 1.85 10.48 -10.63
N LYS A 163 1.29 9.34 -11.03
CA LYS A 163 0.34 9.22 -12.14
C LYS A 163 -1.08 8.96 -11.70
N GLY A 164 -1.28 8.62 -10.42
CA GLY A 164 -2.59 8.36 -9.86
C GLY A 164 -2.67 8.74 -8.39
N TYR A 165 -3.87 9.13 -7.97
CA TYR A 165 -4.21 9.36 -6.58
C TYR A 165 -5.56 8.68 -6.28
N ILE A 166 -5.62 7.95 -5.16
CA ILE A 166 -6.81 7.22 -4.69
C ILE A 166 -7.14 7.71 -3.28
N SER A 167 -8.34 8.24 -3.11
CA SER A 167 -8.90 8.63 -1.83
C SER A 167 -9.83 7.51 -1.32
N ILE A 168 -9.44 6.86 -0.24
CA ILE A 168 -10.23 5.82 0.42
C ILE A 168 -10.85 6.43 1.67
N ALA A 169 -12.17 6.61 1.67
CA ALA A 169 -12.90 7.25 2.78
C ALA A 169 -12.29 8.59 3.23
N GLY A 170 -11.68 9.33 2.29
CA GLY A 170 -11.11 10.65 2.55
C GLY A 170 -12.18 11.70 2.76
N ALA A 171 -11.81 12.74 3.52
CA ALA A 171 -12.66 13.87 3.80
C ALA A 171 -12.96 14.70 2.54
N GLY A 172 -14.23 14.76 2.15
CA GLY A 172 -14.71 15.62 1.06
C GLY A 172 -15.22 16.99 1.53
N ARG A 173 -15.05 17.32 2.82
CA ARG A 173 -15.48 18.55 3.47
C ARG A 173 -14.42 19.07 4.43
N PRO A 174 -14.47 20.35 4.84
CA PRO A 174 -13.58 20.89 5.86
C PRO A 174 -13.61 20.06 7.15
N ALA A 175 -12.46 19.95 7.81
CA ALA A 175 -12.29 19.07 8.98
C ALA A 175 -13.30 19.39 10.11
N TYR A 176 -13.61 20.66 10.34
CA TYR A 176 -14.56 21.07 11.38
C TYR A 176 -15.98 20.52 11.13
N GLU A 177 -16.45 20.50 9.87
CA GLU A 177 -17.77 19.94 9.52
C GLU A 177 -17.82 18.43 9.74
N ILE A 178 -16.70 17.75 9.54
CA ILE A 178 -16.59 16.31 9.75
C ILE A 178 -16.61 15.98 11.24
N ILE A 179 -15.86 16.74 12.05
CA ILE A 179 -15.81 16.58 13.48
C ILE A 179 -17.21 16.81 14.08
N GLU A 180 -17.91 17.89 13.69
CA GLU A 180 -19.28 18.13 14.12
C GLU A 180 -20.25 17.02 13.72
N ALA A 181 -20.11 16.46 12.50
CA ALA A 181 -20.98 15.38 12.04
C ALA A 181 -20.71 14.06 12.76
N GLN A 182 -19.47 13.81 13.19
CA GLN A 182 -19.10 12.64 13.99
C GLN A 182 -19.60 12.77 15.42
N ASP A 183 -19.45 13.95 16.02
CA ASP A 183 -19.88 14.25 17.38
C ASP A 183 -21.42 14.08 17.52
N ARG A 184 -22.19 14.59 16.57
CA ARG A 184 -23.66 14.41 16.54
C ARG A 184 -24.09 12.95 16.46
N LYS A 185 -23.29 12.06 15.87
CA LYS A 185 -23.59 10.62 15.80
C LYS A 185 -23.24 9.88 17.08
N SER A 186 -22.39 10.45 17.92
CA SER A 186 -21.97 9.84 19.19
C SER A 186 -22.96 10.11 20.34
N VAL A 187 -23.98 10.92 20.11
CA VAL A 187 -24.98 11.37 21.11
C VAL A 187 -26.35 10.68 20.94
N VAL A 188 -26.46 9.68 20.04
CA VAL A 188 -27.69 8.91 19.81
C VAL A 188 -27.59 7.51 20.36
#